data_f1fb9fad2f8b22bd320fa7f437e26b6e
#
_entry.id   f1fb9fad2f8b22bd320fa7f437e26b6e
#
_cell.length_a   1.000
_cell.length_b   1.000
_cell.length_c   1.000
_cell.angle_alpha   90.00
_cell.angle_beta   90.00
_cell.angle_gamma   90.00
#
_symmetry.space_group_name_H-M   'P 1'
#
loop_
_entity.id
_entity.type
_entity.pdbx_description
1 polymer ?
#
loop_
_entity_poly.entity_id
_entity_poly.type
_entity_poly.pdbx_seq_one_letter_code
_entity_poly.pdbx_strand_id
1 'polypeptide(L)'
;LGISLAVLVLVLLGVVFLLPMVVNREAPAPVVETDTSPEGVESADTEDDTGGVEFNENIEDLSGRDQRVQDRGATEEILGELLSKMDVLESRAVQRWGGVRYTRAQAIYAEGDAAYLARDYATAAEKYQEAIEIVEPLLDEVDKVFRQTFDEAQAALEDANTVEAVRLFELAAAISPGYKPAQDGLVRARNLE
;
A
#
# COMPACT_ATOMS: atom_id res chain seq x y z
N LEU A 1 -3.62 12.26 23.57
CA LEU A 1 -4.52 11.27 22.97
C LEU A 1 -4.46 11.43 21.44
N GLY A 2 -3.36 11.04 20.81
CA GLY A 2 -3.21 10.97 19.38
C GLY A 2 -3.25 9.51 18.96
N ILE A 3 -4.42 9.01 18.59
CA ILE A 3 -4.52 7.76 17.87
C ILE A 3 -3.89 8.03 16.50
N SER A 4 -2.76 7.40 16.22
CA SER A 4 -2.04 7.59 14.96
C SER A 4 -2.99 7.31 13.79
N LEU A 5 -2.99 8.17 12.77
CA LEU A 5 -3.79 8.01 11.54
C LEU A 5 -3.61 6.60 10.94
N ALA A 6 -2.42 6.02 11.10
CA ALA A 6 -2.11 4.65 10.69
C ALA A 6 -2.98 3.58 11.39
N VAL A 7 -3.30 3.74 12.67
CA VAL A 7 -4.19 2.82 13.40
C VAL A 7 -5.62 2.96 12.89
N LEU A 8 -6.05 4.16 12.53
CA LEU A 8 -7.39 4.42 12.00
C LEU A 8 -7.57 3.83 10.60
N VAL A 9 -6.55 3.90 9.76
CA VAL A 9 -6.52 3.27 8.42
C VAL A 9 -6.50 1.74 8.54
N LEU A 10 -5.73 1.16 9.48
CA LEU A 10 -5.72 -0.29 9.74
C LEU A 10 -7.07 -0.81 10.24
N VAL A 11 -7.76 -0.05 11.11
CA VAL A 11 -9.10 -0.41 11.58
C VAL A 11 -10.14 -0.32 10.46
N LEU A 12 -10.04 0.69 9.59
CA LEU A 12 -10.92 0.84 8.41
C LEU A 12 -10.71 -0.29 7.38
N LEU A 13 -9.46 -0.67 7.10
CA LEU A 13 -9.13 -1.82 6.27
C LEU A 13 -9.63 -3.13 6.88
N GLY A 14 -9.50 -3.31 8.20
CA GLY A 14 -10.02 -4.49 8.91
C GLY A 14 -11.54 -4.60 8.83
N VAL A 15 -12.26 -3.50 8.93
CA VAL A 15 -13.74 -3.48 8.84
C VAL A 15 -14.22 -3.80 7.42
N VAL A 16 -13.56 -3.25 6.39
CA VAL A 16 -13.92 -3.51 4.98
C VAL A 16 -13.61 -4.95 4.56
N PHE A 17 -12.55 -5.55 5.12
CA PHE A 17 -12.15 -6.93 4.76
C PHE A 17 -12.90 -8.02 5.55
N LEU A 18 -13.36 -7.73 6.78
CA LEU A 18 -14.07 -8.71 7.62
C LEU A 18 -15.58 -8.73 7.39
N LEU A 19 -16.20 -7.65 6.93
CA LEU A 19 -17.63 -7.58 6.68
C LEU A 19 -18.16 -8.54 5.60
N PRO A 20 -17.48 -8.75 4.44
CA PRO A 20 -17.98 -9.69 3.44
C PRO A 20 -17.88 -11.17 3.87
N MET A 21 -17.05 -11.50 4.85
CA MET A 21 -16.88 -12.90 5.31
C MET A 21 -18.00 -13.35 6.27
N VAL A 22 -18.72 -12.41 6.86
CA VAL A 22 -19.83 -12.71 7.81
C VAL A 22 -21.19 -12.75 7.11
N VAL A 23 -21.36 -12.09 5.95
CA VAL A 23 -22.65 -11.97 5.25
C VAL A 23 -22.93 -13.13 4.30
N ASN A 24 -21.94 -13.96 3.94
CA ASN A 24 -22.10 -15.04 2.96
C ASN A 24 -22.34 -16.43 3.58
N ARG A 25 -22.99 -16.48 4.76
CA ARG A 25 -23.54 -17.73 5.32
C ARG A 25 -25.04 -17.74 5.15
N GLU A 26 -25.48 -17.98 3.94
CA GLU A 26 -26.87 -18.32 3.67
C GLU A 26 -27.00 -19.82 3.44
N ALA A 27 -28.01 -20.41 4.11
CA ALA A 27 -28.23 -21.82 4.28
C ALA A 27 -28.66 -22.55 2.99
N PRO A 28 -28.46 -23.87 2.90
CA PRO A 28 -28.90 -24.64 1.73
C PRO A 28 -30.42 -24.83 1.73
N ALA A 29 -31.05 -24.54 0.59
CA ALA A 29 -32.46 -24.81 0.35
C ALA A 29 -32.73 -26.33 0.13
N PRO A 30 -33.93 -26.82 0.45
CA PRO A 30 -34.23 -28.24 0.49
C PRO A 30 -34.42 -28.89 -0.88
N VAL A 31 -33.92 -30.10 -0.99
CA VAL A 31 -34.10 -31.01 -2.12
C VAL A 31 -35.57 -31.47 -2.16
N VAL A 32 -36.21 -31.25 -3.32
CA VAL A 32 -37.49 -31.97 -3.63
C VAL A 32 -37.16 -33.08 -4.59
N GLU A 33 -37.22 -34.31 -4.10
CA GLU A 33 -37.29 -35.50 -4.92
C GLU A 33 -38.69 -35.60 -5.55
N THR A 34 -38.76 -35.79 -6.87
CA THR A 34 -39.93 -36.37 -7.47
C THR A 34 -39.49 -37.39 -8.51
N ASP A 35 -39.65 -38.60 -8.13
CA ASP A 35 -39.63 -39.82 -8.91
C ASP A 35 -40.79 -39.83 -9.94
N THR A 36 -40.51 -40.19 -11.16
CA THR A 36 -41.37 -41.03 -12.02
C THR A 36 -40.73 -41.21 -13.40
N SER A 37 -40.29 -42.42 -13.72
CA SER A 37 -40.14 -43.00 -15.07
C SER A 37 -41.35 -43.91 -15.30
N PRO A 38 -41.69 -44.47 -16.46
CA PRO A 38 -41.00 -44.47 -17.77
C PRO A 38 -41.95 -44.38 -19.02
N GLU A 39 -41.32 -44.62 -20.18
CA GLU A 39 -41.86 -45.19 -21.44
C GLU A 39 -42.33 -44.25 -22.56
N GLY A 40 -41.72 -44.49 -23.74
CA GLY A 40 -42.35 -44.31 -25.04
C GLY A 40 -41.49 -43.79 -26.14
N VAL A 41 -40.82 -44.67 -26.87
CA VAL A 41 -40.35 -44.75 -28.23
C VAL A 41 -41.00 -43.73 -29.18
N GLU A 42 -40.22 -42.96 -30.01
CA GLU A 42 -40.24 -43.13 -31.49
C GLU A 42 -39.30 -42.12 -32.17
N SER A 43 -38.63 -42.62 -33.19
CA SER A 43 -37.70 -41.96 -34.07
C SER A 43 -38.36 -40.92 -34.99
N ALA A 44 -37.70 -39.81 -35.25
CA ALA A 44 -37.72 -39.14 -36.55
C ALA A 44 -36.52 -38.25 -36.75
N ASP A 45 -35.81 -38.49 -37.83
CA ASP A 45 -34.77 -37.65 -38.45
C ASP A 45 -35.20 -36.19 -38.56
N THR A 46 -34.28 -35.26 -38.32
CA THR A 46 -34.03 -34.14 -39.26
C THR A 46 -32.82 -33.30 -38.80
N GLU A 47 -31.79 -33.28 -39.67
CA GLU A 47 -30.94 -32.17 -40.09
C GLU A 47 -30.19 -31.32 -39.01
N ASP A 48 -28.89 -31.54 -39.01
CA ASP A 48 -27.77 -30.61 -39.14
C ASP A 48 -28.17 -29.11 -39.08
N ASP A 49 -27.97 -28.49 -37.93
CA ASP A 49 -27.67 -27.07 -37.85
C ASP A 49 -26.45 -26.89 -36.89
N THR A 50 -25.30 -26.73 -37.52
CA THR A 50 -24.03 -26.37 -36.94
C THR A 50 -24.14 -25.00 -36.28
N GLY A 51 -24.61 -24.97 -35.06
CA GLY A 51 -24.49 -23.80 -34.14
C GLY A 51 -23.07 -23.67 -33.58
N GLY A 52 -22.11 -23.42 -34.46
CA GLY A 52 -20.72 -23.17 -34.09
C GLY A 52 -20.47 -21.69 -33.77
N VAL A 53 -21.11 -21.09 -32.76
CA VAL A 53 -20.87 -19.68 -32.40
C VAL A 53 -20.71 -19.43 -30.90
N GLU A 54 -21.06 -20.37 -30.03
CA GLU A 54 -21.03 -20.11 -28.57
C GLU A 54 -19.69 -20.40 -27.88
N PHE A 55 -18.74 -21.08 -28.53
CA PHE A 55 -17.46 -21.44 -27.90
C PHE A 55 -16.42 -20.31 -27.89
N ASN A 56 -16.55 -19.30 -28.79
CA ASN A 56 -15.52 -18.26 -28.90
C ASN A 56 -15.70 -17.12 -27.86
N GLU A 57 -16.92 -16.71 -27.55
CA GLU A 57 -17.19 -15.68 -26.56
C GLU A 57 -16.75 -16.11 -25.13
N ASN A 58 -16.90 -17.39 -24.80
CA ASN A 58 -16.55 -17.91 -23.48
C ASN A 58 -15.02 -18.01 -23.28
N ILE A 59 -14.27 -18.27 -24.36
CA ILE A 59 -12.79 -18.34 -24.28
C ILE A 59 -12.17 -16.94 -24.20
N GLU A 60 -12.70 -15.95 -24.90
CA GLU A 60 -12.24 -14.57 -24.82
C GLU A 60 -12.54 -13.94 -23.46
N ASP A 61 -13.70 -14.22 -22.87
CA ASP A 61 -14.05 -13.75 -21.51
C ASP A 61 -13.18 -14.40 -20.42
N LEU A 62 -12.87 -15.69 -20.54
CA LEU A 62 -11.95 -16.38 -19.63
C LEU A 62 -10.53 -15.83 -19.75
N SER A 63 -10.03 -15.62 -20.96
CA SER A 63 -8.70 -15.04 -21.19
C SER A 63 -8.59 -13.61 -20.62
N GLY A 64 -9.62 -12.79 -20.79
CA GLY A 64 -9.66 -11.45 -20.23
C GLY A 64 -9.76 -11.40 -18.69
N ARG A 65 -10.37 -12.43 -18.09
CA ARG A 65 -10.39 -12.56 -16.60
C ARG A 65 -9.03 -12.95 -16.07
N ASP A 66 -8.37 -13.93 -16.68
CA ASP A 66 -7.04 -14.38 -16.28
C ASP A 66 -6.02 -13.24 -16.41
N GLN A 67 -6.10 -12.45 -17.49
CA GLN A 67 -5.24 -11.29 -17.67
C GLN A 67 -5.45 -10.24 -16.55
N ARG A 68 -6.70 -9.91 -16.23
CA ARG A 68 -7.01 -8.96 -15.13
C ARG A 68 -6.53 -9.45 -13.76
N VAL A 69 -6.57 -10.75 -13.51
CA VAL A 69 -6.04 -11.34 -12.27
C VAL A 69 -4.52 -11.20 -12.21
N GLN A 70 -3.83 -11.42 -13.33
CA GLN A 70 -2.38 -11.25 -13.42
C GLN A 70 -1.96 -9.79 -13.27
N ASP A 71 -2.64 -8.87 -13.97
CA ASP A 71 -2.37 -7.43 -13.90
C ASP A 71 -2.58 -6.90 -12.47
N ARG A 72 -3.63 -7.36 -11.81
CA ARG A 72 -3.88 -7.04 -10.41
C ARG A 72 -2.77 -7.56 -9.50
N GLY A 73 -2.34 -8.82 -9.67
CA GLY A 73 -1.28 -9.42 -8.86
C GLY A 73 0.06 -8.68 -9.01
N ALA A 74 0.43 -8.33 -10.24
CA ALA A 74 1.63 -7.54 -10.51
C ALA A 74 1.55 -6.13 -9.87
N THR A 75 0.39 -5.49 -9.94
CA THR A 75 0.17 -4.17 -9.31
C THR A 75 0.27 -4.25 -7.79
N GLU A 76 -0.27 -5.30 -7.17
CA GLU A 76 -0.18 -5.54 -5.72
C GLU A 76 1.26 -5.78 -5.25
N GLU A 77 2.12 -6.39 -6.08
CA GLU A 77 3.54 -6.56 -5.79
C GLU A 77 4.27 -5.22 -5.76
N ILE A 78 4.05 -4.36 -6.77
CA ILE A 78 4.63 -3.00 -6.82
C ILE A 78 4.14 -2.16 -5.63
N LEU A 79 2.85 -2.24 -5.31
CA LEU A 79 2.29 -1.57 -4.13
C LEU A 79 2.97 -2.03 -2.84
N GLY A 80 3.16 -3.34 -2.67
CA GLY A 80 3.84 -3.90 -1.50
C GLY A 80 5.27 -3.38 -1.36
N GLU A 81 6.00 -3.27 -2.46
CA GLU A 81 7.34 -2.68 -2.50
C GLU A 81 7.31 -1.20 -2.08
N LEU A 82 6.42 -0.39 -2.68
CA LEU A 82 6.27 1.02 -2.34
C LEU A 82 5.96 1.22 -0.86
N LEU A 83 4.97 0.50 -0.33
CA LEU A 83 4.57 0.62 1.08
C LEU A 83 5.70 0.24 2.02
N SER A 84 6.48 -0.80 1.71
CA SER A 84 7.64 -1.19 2.49
C SER A 84 8.70 -0.09 2.52
N LYS A 85 8.99 0.56 1.39
CA LYS A 85 9.94 1.67 1.29
C LYS A 85 9.46 2.90 2.05
N MET A 86 8.17 3.22 1.94
CA MET A 86 7.56 4.35 2.67
C MET A 86 7.58 4.13 4.18
N ASP A 87 7.30 2.91 4.66
CA ASP A 87 7.36 2.55 6.09
C ASP A 87 8.77 2.74 6.67
N VAL A 88 9.80 2.32 5.93
CA VAL A 88 11.19 2.58 6.31
C VAL A 88 11.45 4.07 6.44
N LEU A 89 11.04 4.90 5.49
CA LEU A 89 11.22 6.35 5.54
C LEU A 89 10.43 6.99 6.69
N GLU A 90 9.21 6.54 6.94
CA GLU A 90 8.38 7.03 8.06
C GLU A 90 9.02 6.71 9.41
N SER A 91 9.59 5.52 9.56
CA SER A 91 10.36 5.15 10.74
C SER A 91 11.61 6.03 10.98
N ARG A 92 12.04 6.74 9.93
CA ARG A 92 13.16 7.70 9.90
C ARG A 92 12.70 9.16 9.91
N ALA A 93 11.47 9.41 10.33
CA ALA A 93 10.87 10.74 10.44
C ALA A 93 10.92 11.58 9.15
N VAL A 94 10.75 10.94 7.99
CA VAL A 94 10.81 11.59 6.65
C VAL A 94 9.88 12.79 6.52
N GLN A 95 8.76 12.83 7.21
CA GLN A 95 7.83 13.95 7.23
C GLN A 95 8.49 15.26 7.72
N ARG A 96 9.58 15.16 8.50
CA ARG A 96 10.30 16.31 9.06
C ARG A 96 11.44 16.82 8.17
N TRP A 97 11.96 15.98 7.26
CA TRP A 97 13.11 16.33 6.41
C TRP A 97 12.93 16.05 4.92
N GLY A 98 12.03 15.13 4.51
CA GLY A 98 11.80 14.75 3.12
C GLY A 98 11.13 15.84 2.27
N GLY A 99 10.50 16.83 2.92
CA GLY A 99 9.96 18.01 2.30
C GLY A 99 8.99 17.73 1.15
N VAL A 100 9.07 18.56 0.12
CA VAL A 100 8.17 18.50 -1.05
C VAL A 100 8.27 17.18 -1.80
N ARG A 101 9.45 16.53 -1.79
CA ARG A 101 9.64 15.25 -2.49
C ARG A 101 8.78 14.16 -1.87
N TYR A 102 8.82 14.02 -0.55
CA TYR A 102 8.01 13.00 0.12
C TYR A 102 6.51 13.29 -0.03
N THR A 103 6.09 14.56 0.10
CA THR A 103 4.70 14.96 -0.13
C THR A 103 4.24 14.63 -1.55
N ARG A 104 5.12 14.80 -2.55
CA ARG A 104 4.81 14.43 -3.94
C ARG A 104 4.65 12.92 -4.09
N ALA A 105 5.53 12.12 -3.50
CA ALA A 105 5.41 10.65 -3.52
C ALA A 105 4.07 10.19 -2.92
N GLN A 106 3.65 10.79 -1.80
CA GLN A 106 2.35 10.51 -1.19
C GLN A 106 1.16 10.87 -2.09
N ALA A 107 1.26 12.00 -2.80
CA ALA A 107 0.20 12.41 -3.74
C ALA A 107 0.09 11.44 -4.94
N ILE A 108 1.22 11.02 -5.50
CA ILE A 108 1.26 10.05 -6.61
C ILE A 108 0.77 8.67 -6.15
N TYR A 109 1.15 8.23 -4.95
CA TYR A 109 0.61 7.03 -4.33
C TYR A 109 -0.92 7.08 -4.25
N ALA A 110 -1.49 8.21 -3.80
CA ALA A 110 -2.94 8.38 -3.73
C ALA A 110 -3.63 8.36 -5.11
N GLU A 111 -2.97 8.86 -6.17
CA GLU A 111 -3.45 8.70 -7.55
C GLU A 111 -3.46 7.23 -7.98
N GLY A 112 -2.42 6.46 -7.61
CA GLY A 112 -2.35 5.02 -7.84
C GLY A 112 -3.48 4.27 -7.15
N ASP A 113 -3.77 4.60 -5.89
CA ASP A 113 -4.88 4.02 -5.13
C ASP A 113 -6.24 4.30 -5.80
N ALA A 114 -6.45 5.52 -6.30
CA ALA A 114 -7.66 5.86 -7.03
C ALA A 114 -7.83 5.04 -8.31
N ALA A 115 -6.75 4.84 -9.07
CA ALA A 115 -6.75 3.99 -10.26
C ALA A 115 -6.99 2.51 -9.90
N TYR A 116 -6.35 2.01 -8.84
CA TYR A 116 -6.55 0.63 -8.37
C TYR A 116 -8.02 0.37 -7.98
N LEU A 117 -8.66 1.30 -7.25
CA LEU A 117 -10.07 1.22 -6.89
C LEU A 117 -10.99 1.25 -8.12
N ALA A 118 -10.59 1.98 -9.18
CA ALA A 118 -11.27 1.98 -10.46
C ALA A 118 -11.01 0.71 -11.30
N ARG A 119 -10.18 -0.22 -10.82
CA ARG A 119 -9.71 -1.43 -11.51
C ARG A 119 -8.86 -1.14 -12.75
N ASP A 120 -8.30 0.04 -12.84
CA ASP A 120 -7.28 0.40 -13.83
C ASP A 120 -5.89 0.05 -13.27
N TYR A 121 -5.59 -1.26 -13.31
CA TYR A 121 -4.38 -1.80 -12.70
C TYR A 121 -3.11 -1.33 -13.41
N ALA A 122 -3.17 -1.07 -14.73
CA ALA A 122 -2.04 -0.56 -15.48
C ALA A 122 -1.65 0.85 -15.00
N THR A 123 -2.61 1.78 -14.95
CA THR A 123 -2.37 3.14 -14.43
C THR A 123 -1.95 3.11 -12.95
N ALA A 124 -2.55 2.23 -12.13
CA ALA A 124 -2.16 2.09 -10.73
C ALA A 124 -0.69 1.66 -10.59
N ALA A 125 -0.26 0.64 -11.37
CA ALA A 125 1.13 0.18 -11.37
C ALA A 125 2.11 1.27 -11.80
N GLU A 126 1.80 2.03 -12.86
CA GLU A 126 2.60 3.18 -13.31
C GLU A 126 2.76 4.23 -12.19
N LYS A 127 1.67 4.57 -11.50
CA LYS A 127 1.69 5.54 -10.40
C LYS A 127 2.49 5.05 -9.20
N TYR A 128 2.33 3.79 -8.81
CA TYR A 128 3.14 3.23 -7.73
C TYR A 128 4.63 3.21 -8.09
N GLN A 129 4.96 2.87 -9.34
CA GLN A 129 6.34 2.92 -9.82
C GLN A 129 6.90 4.34 -9.82
N GLU A 130 6.13 5.35 -10.27
CA GLU A 130 6.51 6.77 -10.21
C GLU A 130 6.79 7.21 -8.76
N ALA A 131 5.98 6.75 -7.80
CA ALA A 131 6.20 7.05 -6.39
C ALA A 131 7.49 6.38 -5.86
N ILE A 132 7.79 5.14 -6.26
CA ILE A 132 9.03 4.42 -5.91
C ILE A 132 10.25 5.21 -6.38
N GLU A 133 10.25 5.73 -7.61
CA GLU A 133 11.34 6.53 -8.18
C GLU A 133 11.66 7.79 -7.35
N ILE A 134 10.68 8.32 -6.63
CA ILE A 134 10.89 9.46 -5.71
C ILE A 134 11.35 8.99 -4.33
N VAL A 135 10.85 7.87 -3.86
CA VAL A 135 11.11 7.33 -2.51
C VAL A 135 12.51 6.74 -2.39
N GLU A 136 13.01 6.05 -3.43
CA GLU A 136 14.33 5.43 -3.41
C GLU A 136 15.48 6.42 -3.14
N PRO A 137 15.59 7.56 -3.84
CA PRO A 137 16.62 8.54 -3.53
C PRO A 137 16.51 9.10 -2.11
N LEU A 138 15.30 9.19 -1.53
CA LEU A 138 15.13 9.61 -0.14
C LEU A 138 15.69 8.57 0.83
N LEU A 139 15.52 7.28 0.56
CA LEU A 139 16.12 6.21 1.36
C LEU A 139 17.65 6.30 1.37
N ASP A 140 18.25 6.53 0.21
CA ASP A 140 19.70 6.68 0.06
C ASP A 140 20.24 7.92 0.81
N GLU A 141 19.41 8.94 0.97
CA GLU A 141 19.80 10.18 1.66
C GLU A 141 19.67 10.11 3.18
N VAL A 142 18.97 9.14 3.76
CA VAL A 142 18.69 9.07 5.21
C VAL A 142 19.96 9.26 6.05
N ASP A 143 21.00 8.50 5.77
CA ASP A 143 22.25 8.53 6.54
C ASP A 143 23.02 9.84 6.38
N LYS A 144 22.93 10.47 5.21
CA LYS A 144 23.52 11.78 4.96
C LYS A 144 22.78 12.86 5.73
N VAL A 145 21.44 12.86 5.65
CA VAL A 145 20.60 13.82 6.38
C VAL A 145 20.82 13.67 7.90
N PHE A 146 20.87 12.43 8.38
CA PHE A 146 21.16 12.16 9.79
C PHE A 146 22.49 12.78 10.23
N ARG A 147 23.59 12.47 9.52
CA ARG A 147 24.93 12.98 9.86
C ARG A 147 24.97 14.51 9.85
N GLN A 148 24.46 15.11 8.78
CA GLN A 148 24.41 16.56 8.66
C GLN A 148 23.61 17.19 9.81
N THR A 149 22.42 16.68 10.11
CA THR A 149 21.58 17.19 11.21
C THR A 149 22.27 17.04 12.56
N PHE A 150 22.96 15.93 12.79
CA PHE A 150 23.68 15.69 14.03
C PHE A 150 24.88 16.64 14.19
N ASP A 151 25.67 16.84 13.13
CA ASP A 151 26.82 17.76 13.13
C ASP A 151 26.37 19.21 13.34
N GLU A 152 25.28 19.63 12.68
CA GLU A 152 24.66 20.95 12.91
C GLU A 152 24.16 21.12 14.34
N ALA A 153 23.59 20.06 14.93
CA ALA A 153 23.16 20.09 16.34
C ALA A 153 24.33 20.28 17.29
N GLN A 154 25.45 19.62 17.03
CA GLN A 154 26.69 19.82 17.85
C GLN A 154 27.23 21.24 17.72
N ALA A 155 27.31 21.78 16.51
CA ALA A 155 27.76 23.14 16.27
C ALA A 155 26.84 24.15 16.97
N ALA A 156 25.53 24.01 16.87
CA ALA A 156 24.57 24.87 17.57
C ALA A 156 24.76 24.85 19.10
N LEU A 157 25.08 23.65 19.66
CA LEU A 157 25.36 23.52 21.10
C LEU A 157 26.66 24.20 21.49
N GLU A 158 27.72 24.10 20.68
CA GLU A 158 29.01 24.77 20.87
C GLU A 158 28.86 26.29 20.80
N ASP A 159 28.03 26.80 19.93
CA ASP A 159 27.69 28.21 19.76
C ASP A 159 26.74 28.74 20.86
N ALA A 160 26.40 27.92 21.86
CA ALA A 160 25.43 28.22 22.90
C ALA A 160 24.01 28.56 22.35
N ASN A 161 23.67 28.15 21.12
CA ASN A 161 22.33 28.26 20.56
C ASN A 161 21.50 27.05 20.98
N THR A 162 21.09 27.04 22.27
CA THR A 162 20.45 25.88 22.90
C THR A 162 19.13 25.50 22.27
N VAL A 163 18.29 26.47 21.85
CA VAL A 163 17.01 26.24 21.21
C VAL A 163 17.18 25.49 19.87
N GLU A 164 18.12 25.92 19.04
CA GLU A 164 18.42 25.28 17.78
C GLU A 164 19.07 23.92 17.96
N ALA A 165 19.98 23.78 18.95
CA ALA A 165 20.59 22.51 19.31
C ALA A 165 19.54 21.48 19.73
N VAL A 166 18.56 21.85 20.57
CA VAL A 166 17.44 20.97 20.95
C VAL A 166 16.66 20.51 19.73
N ARG A 167 16.26 21.45 18.87
CA ARG A 167 15.48 21.16 17.65
C ARG A 167 16.21 20.17 16.73
N LEU A 168 17.52 20.37 16.54
CA LEU A 168 18.33 19.54 15.65
C LEU A 168 18.62 18.16 16.27
N PHE A 169 18.95 18.08 17.55
CA PHE A 169 19.09 16.79 18.22
C PHE A 169 17.80 15.98 18.27
N GLU A 170 16.64 16.63 18.42
CA GLU A 170 15.34 15.96 18.31
C GLU A 170 15.11 15.38 16.92
N LEU A 171 15.50 16.10 15.87
CA LEU A 171 15.41 15.60 14.51
C LEU A 171 16.40 14.44 14.30
N ALA A 172 17.66 14.58 14.69
CA ALA A 172 18.66 13.53 14.57
C ALA A 172 18.24 12.26 15.33
N ALA A 173 17.72 12.38 16.55
CA ALA A 173 17.21 11.25 17.33
C ALA A 173 15.95 10.61 16.70
N ALA A 174 15.13 11.38 15.98
CA ALA A 174 13.98 10.86 15.26
C ALA A 174 14.39 10.11 13.98
N ILE A 175 15.42 10.60 13.25
CA ILE A 175 15.96 9.91 12.07
C ILE A 175 16.68 8.62 12.48
N SER A 176 17.43 8.62 13.59
CA SER A 176 18.18 7.46 14.09
C SER A 176 17.92 7.22 15.58
N PRO A 177 16.78 6.60 15.94
CA PRO A 177 16.37 6.42 17.34
C PRO A 177 17.36 5.61 18.19
N GLY A 178 18.14 4.74 17.57
CA GLY A 178 19.17 3.92 18.24
C GLY A 178 20.50 4.62 18.48
N TYR A 179 20.70 5.83 17.94
CA TYR A 179 21.97 6.53 18.05
C TYR A 179 22.07 7.32 19.36
N LYS A 180 22.67 6.67 20.35
CA LYS A 180 22.79 7.22 21.72
C LYS A 180 23.41 8.62 21.79
N PRO A 181 24.47 8.99 21.04
CA PRO A 181 25.04 10.34 21.13
C PRO A 181 24.04 11.45 20.76
N ALA A 182 23.06 11.23 19.87
CA ALA A 182 22.03 12.22 19.59
C ALA A 182 21.08 12.40 20.78
N GLN A 183 20.73 11.31 21.46
CA GLN A 183 19.91 11.37 22.67
C GLN A 183 20.65 12.07 23.83
N ASP A 184 21.92 11.75 24.05
CA ASP A 184 22.75 12.37 25.05
C ASP A 184 22.96 13.86 24.76
N GLY A 185 23.16 14.24 23.50
CA GLY A 185 23.22 15.62 23.03
C GLY A 185 21.93 16.39 23.30
N LEU A 186 20.77 15.78 23.02
CA LEU A 186 19.48 16.37 23.33
C LEU A 186 19.31 16.66 24.84
N VAL A 187 19.66 15.69 25.69
CA VAL A 187 19.59 15.87 27.14
C VAL A 187 20.50 17.00 27.58
N ARG A 188 21.71 17.09 27.02
CA ARG A 188 22.66 18.16 27.34
C ARG A 188 22.14 19.52 26.91
N ALA A 189 21.61 19.63 25.68
CA ALA A 189 21.07 20.88 25.15
C ALA A 189 19.90 21.40 26.02
N ARG A 190 18.98 20.51 26.43
CA ARG A 190 17.83 20.85 27.29
C ARG A 190 18.25 21.30 28.70
N ASN A 191 19.35 20.80 29.22
CA ASN A 191 19.85 21.21 30.56
C ASN A 191 20.52 22.59 30.52
N LEU A 192 20.81 23.15 29.36
CA LEU A 192 21.41 24.46 29.16
C LEU A 192 20.39 25.53 28.76
N GLU A 193 19.16 25.14 28.47
CA GLU A 193 18.04 26.02 28.12
C GLU A 193 17.45 26.66 29.40
#